data_2a6ee65d7ed9919bdb849a43d457bbe0
#
_entry.id   2a6ee65d7ed9919bdb849a43d457bbe0
#
_cell.length_a   1.000
_cell.length_b   1.000
_cell.length_c   1.000
_cell.angle_alpha   90.00
_cell.angle_beta   90.00
_cell.angle_gamma   90.00
#
_symmetry.space_group_name_H-M   'P 1'
#
loop_
_entity.id
_entity.type
_entity.pdbx_description
1 polymer ?
#
loop_
_entity_poly.entity_id
_entity_poly.type
_entity_poly.pdbx_seq_one_letter_code
_entity_poly.pdbx_strand_id
1 'polypeptide(L)'
;MGRHYLSEIVGIGGVLMSFSIDDNITVELQKLGNKAKRISNKAVKESAPIFAEELKAQTPYENISDRSWKAQRRMDKKTGKKTTFKHMKDDIQVSGVDQYGHVNVGFGEDTYWRVHFVELGTVNQKANPFIERAIDSSREEYESKISSVIRSELGL
;
A
#
# COMPACT_ATOMS: atom_id res chain seq x y z
N MET A 1 0.90 33.57 28.22
CA MET A 1 1.98 34.41 27.62
C MET A 1 2.25 33.90 26.22
N GLY A 2 1.61 34.52 25.22
CA GLY A 2 1.76 34.16 23.80
C GLY A 2 3.05 34.78 23.26
N ARG A 3 3.89 33.96 22.64
CA ARG A 3 5.04 34.46 21.89
C ARG A 3 4.59 34.86 20.49
N HIS A 4 4.61 36.14 20.21
CA HIS A 4 4.46 36.69 18.87
C HIS A 4 5.72 36.43 18.08
N TYR A 5 5.61 35.67 16.98
CA TYR A 5 6.67 35.62 15.97
C TYR A 5 6.39 36.71 14.95
N LEU A 6 7.17 37.78 15.03
CA LEU A 6 7.24 38.82 14.01
C LEU A 6 8.19 38.34 12.91
N SER A 7 7.69 38.05 11.72
CA SER A 7 8.51 37.90 10.54
C SER A 7 8.58 39.24 9.81
N GLU A 8 9.70 39.92 9.92
CA GLU A 8 9.99 41.14 9.16
C GLU A 8 10.39 40.81 7.72
N ILE A 9 9.63 41.29 6.76
CA ILE A 9 10.05 41.31 5.35
C ILE A 9 10.44 42.77 5.04
N VAL A 10 11.74 43.01 4.82
CA VAL A 10 12.28 44.29 4.39
C VAL A 10 12.04 44.46 2.88
N GLY A 11 11.05 45.27 2.51
CA GLY A 11 10.82 45.73 1.14
C GLY A 11 11.56 47.03 0.87
N ILE A 12 12.08 47.20 -0.34
CA ILE A 12 12.74 48.43 -0.82
C ILE A 12 11.69 49.54 -0.86
N GLY A 13 11.79 50.51 0.05
CA GLY A 13 10.90 51.65 0.06
C GLY A 13 10.26 52.03 1.40
N GLY A 14 10.74 51.53 2.51
CA GLY A 14 10.42 52.08 3.85
C GLY A 14 8.99 51.84 4.37
N VAL A 15 8.19 50.97 3.81
CA VAL A 15 6.88 50.56 4.34
C VAL A 15 6.99 49.20 5.00
N LEU A 16 6.95 49.16 6.33
CA LEU A 16 6.84 47.94 7.11
C LEU A 16 5.39 47.41 7.02
N MET A 17 5.16 46.36 6.24
CA MET A 17 3.92 45.59 6.32
C MET A 17 4.12 44.46 7.32
N SER A 18 3.49 44.56 8.49
CA SER A 18 3.37 43.46 9.42
C SER A 18 2.15 42.62 9.06
N PHE A 19 2.36 41.33 8.74
CA PHE A 19 1.28 40.37 8.51
C PHE A 19 1.20 39.43 9.71
N SER A 20 0.15 39.56 10.51
CA SER A 20 -0.13 38.59 11.59
C SER A 20 -1.15 37.58 11.06
N ILE A 21 -0.74 36.31 11.00
CA ILE A 21 -1.69 35.20 10.78
C ILE A 21 -2.39 34.95 12.11
N ASP A 22 -3.71 35.01 12.10
CA ASP A 22 -4.52 34.73 13.29
C ASP A 22 -4.30 33.24 13.69
N ASP A 23 -3.93 33.00 14.95
CA ASP A 23 -3.68 31.67 15.50
C ASP A 23 -4.89 30.74 15.27
N ASN A 24 -6.10 31.27 15.25
CA ASN A 24 -7.31 30.52 14.96
C ASN A 24 -7.33 29.95 13.54
N ILE A 25 -6.87 30.73 12.53
CA ILE A 25 -6.80 30.27 11.14
C ILE A 25 -5.81 29.11 11.02
N THR A 26 -4.67 29.21 11.67
CA THR A 26 -3.65 28.15 11.68
C THR A 26 -4.21 26.85 12.27
N VAL A 27 -4.93 26.92 13.38
CA VAL A 27 -5.57 25.78 14.04
C VAL A 27 -6.64 25.15 13.12
N GLU A 28 -7.47 25.96 12.46
CA GLU A 28 -8.49 25.47 11.54
C GLU A 28 -7.89 24.79 10.30
N LEU A 29 -6.81 25.33 9.75
CA LEU A 29 -6.07 24.71 8.65
C LEU A 29 -5.45 23.36 9.05
N GLN A 30 -4.91 23.25 10.26
CA GLN A 30 -4.40 21.99 10.79
C GLN A 30 -5.50 20.94 10.96
N LYS A 31 -6.68 21.34 11.48
CA LYS A 31 -7.84 20.43 11.60
C LYS A 31 -8.29 19.92 10.23
N LEU A 32 -8.33 20.79 9.22
CA LEU A 32 -8.66 20.43 7.84
C LEU A 32 -7.65 19.45 7.24
N GLY A 33 -6.36 19.71 7.43
CA GLY A 33 -5.29 18.82 6.99
C GLY A 33 -5.38 17.42 7.64
N ASN A 34 -5.62 17.37 8.96
CA ASN A 34 -5.81 16.12 9.68
C ASN A 34 -7.06 15.35 9.23
N LYS A 35 -8.17 16.06 8.96
CA LYS A 35 -9.39 15.46 8.42
C LYS A 35 -9.14 14.86 7.03
N ALA A 36 -8.49 15.60 6.14
CA ALA A 36 -8.15 15.14 4.80
C ALA A 36 -7.28 13.87 4.84
N LYS A 37 -6.24 13.85 5.69
CA LYS A 37 -5.37 12.69 5.89
C LYS A 37 -6.15 11.46 6.39
N ARG A 38 -7.07 11.64 7.34
CA ARG A 38 -7.92 10.55 7.85
C ARG A 38 -8.82 9.97 6.76
N ILE A 39 -9.44 10.82 5.95
CA ILE A 39 -10.31 10.41 4.84
C ILE A 39 -9.51 9.62 3.80
N SER A 40 -8.35 10.15 3.40
CA SER A 40 -7.45 9.47 2.45
C SER A 40 -7.02 8.09 2.97
N ASN A 41 -6.54 8.02 4.21
CA ASN A 41 -6.13 6.75 4.82
C ASN A 41 -7.27 5.73 4.89
N LYS A 42 -8.48 6.19 5.20
CA LYS A 42 -9.67 5.33 5.20
C LYS A 42 -9.99 4.81 3.80
N ALA A 43 -9.98 5.69 2.80
CA ALA A 43 -10.27 5.33 1.42
C ALA A 43 -9.28 4.27 0.89
N VAL A 44 -7.97 4.47 1.11
CA VAL A 44 -6.93 3.52 0.69
C VAL A 44 -7.07 2.19 1.44
N LYS A 45 -7.32 2.23 2.76
CA LYS A 45 -7.50 1.02 3.57
C LYS A 45 -8.69 0.18 3.13
N GLU A 46 -9.81 0.83 2.78
CA GLU A 46 -11.03 0.11 2.36
C GLU A 46 -10.96 -0.40 0.92
N SER A 47 -10.13 0.21 0.07
CA SER A 47 -9.97 -0.22 -1.32
C SER A 47 -8.85 -1.24 -1.53
N ALA A 48 -7.85 -1.31 -0.65
CA ALA A 48 -6.74 -2.25 -0.76
C ALA A 48 -7.16 -3.74 -0.89
N PRO A 49 -8.19 -4.24 -0.20
CA PRO A 49 -8.67 -5.60 -0.38
C PRO A 49 -9.10 -5.94 -1.80
N ILE A 50 -9.63 -4.99 -2.57
CA ILE A 50 -10.04 -5.19 -3.97
C ILE A 50 -8.85 -5.68 -4.79
N PHE A 51 -7.72 -4.98 -4.68
CA PHE A 51 -6.49 -5.41 -5.36
C PHE A 51 -5.97 -6.76 -4.83
N ALA A 52 -6.05 -7.00 -3.52
CA ALA A 52 -5.60 -8.26 -2.93
C ALA A 52 -6.43 -9.47 -3.42
N GLU A 53 -7.74 -9.30 -3.57
CA GLU A 53 -8.63 -10.35 -4.11
C GLU A 53 -8.34 -10.61 -5.58
N GLU A 54 -8.18 -9.56 -6.39
CA GLU A 54 -7.83 -9.71 -7.79
C GLU A 54 -6.43 -10.34 -7.95
N LEU A 55 -5.44 -9.91 -7.17
CA LEU A 55 -4.13 -10.53 -7.14
C LEU A 55 -4.23 -12.02 -6.80
N LYS A 56 -5.08 -12.38 -5.85
CA LYS A 56 -5.36 -13.77 -5.49
C LYS A 56 -6.02 -14.54 -6.63
N ALA A 57 -6.92 -13.91 -7.38
CA ALA A 57 -7.59 -14.53 -8.52
C ALA A 57 -6.61 -14.80 -9.68
N GLN A 58 -5.74 -13.82 -9.98
CA GLN A 58 -4.75 -13.91 -11.06
C GLN A 58 -3.53 -14.75 -10.73
N THR A 59 -3.23 -14.97 -9.43
CA THR A 59 -2.07 -15.76 -9.00
C THR A 59 -2.21 -17.20 -9.47
N PRO A 60 -1.25 -17.71 -10.26
CA PRO A 60 -1.32 -19.07 -10.78
C PRO A 60 -1.26 -20.09 -9.65
N TYR A 61 -2.10 -21.10 -9.76
CA TYR A 61 -2.14 -22.22 -8.86
C TYR A 61 -1.62 -23.46 -9.59
N GLU A 62 -0.41 -23.86 -9.24
CA GLU A 62 0.13 -25.13 -9.70
C GLU A 62 0.05 -26.15 -8.57
N ASN A 63 -0.45 -27.35 -8.88
CA ASN A 63 -0.30 -28.48 -7.99
C ASN A 63 1.19 -28.68 -7.69
N ILE A 64 1.53 -28.72 -6.43
CA ILE A 64 2.89 -28.82 -5.91
C ILE A 64 3.66 -29.89 -6.67
N SER A 65 4.67 -29.48 -7.44
CA SER A 65 5.55 -30.46 -8.02
C SER A 65 6.28 -31.17 -6.87
N ASP A 66 6.06 -32.46 -6.73
CA ASP A 66 6.66 -33.31 -5.71
C ASP A 66 8.19 -33.18 -5.59
N ARG A 67 8.82 -32.69 -6.67
CA ARG A 67 10.26 -32.52 -6.79
C ARG A 67 10.83 -31.41 -5.90
N SER A 68 10.24 -30.21 -5.95
CA SER A 68 10.68 -29.05 -5.15
C SER A 68 10.46 -29.28 -3.66
N TRP A 69 9.34 -29.87 -3.33
CA TRP A 69 8.98 -30.14 -1.94
C TRP A 69 9.81 -31.27 -1.31
N LYS A 70 10.22 -32.24 -2.08
CA LYS A 70 11.16 -33.31 -1.62
C LYS A 70 12.50 -32.74 -1.19
N ALA A 71 13.04 -31.76 -1.93
CA ALA A 71 14.30 -31.11 -1.57
C ALA A 71 14.16 -30.34 -0.25
N GLN A 72 13.08 -29.55 -0.10
CA GLN A 72 12.83 -28.80 1.13
C GLN A 72 12.61 -29.73 2.34
N ARG A 73 11.81 -30.78 2.22
CA ARG A 73 11.63 -31.77 3.29
C ARG A 73 12.94 -32.43 3.73
N ARG A 74 13.88 -32.69 2.79
CA ARG A 74 15.21 -33.20 3.12
C ARG A 74 16.04 -32.19 3.92
N MET A 75 15.96 -30.91 3.54
CA MET A 75 16.62 -29.82 4.27
C MET A 75 16.03 -29.67 5.67
N ASP A 76 14.71 -29.64 5.79
CA ASP A 76 14.00 -29.55 7.07
C ASP A 76 14.40 -30.69 8.02
N LYS A 77 14.49 -31.90 7.49
CA LYS A 77 14.94 -33.09 8.28
C LYS A 77 16.37 -32.93 8.78
N LYS A 78 17.26 -32.29 8.01
CA LYS A 78 18.66 -32.03 8.41
C LYS A 78 18.78 -30.89 9.42
N THR A 79 17.98 -29.85 9.28
CA THR A 79 18.08 -28.62 10.09
C THR A 79 17.15 -28.58 11.29
N GLY A 80 16.26 -29.58 11.42
CA GLY A 80 15.22 -29.60 12.47
C GLY A 80 14.13 -28.55 12.28
N LYS A 81 14.13 -27.84 11.16
CA LYS A 81 13.09 -26.86 10.81
C LYS A 81 11.86 -27.57 10.26
N LYS A 82 10.71 -26.93 10.42
CA LYS A 82 9.44 -27.36 9.82
C LYS A 82 8.93 -26.26 8.91
N THR A 83 9.22 -26.37 7.63
CA THR A 83 8.76 -25.39 6.64
C THR A 83 7.27 -25.59 6.35
N THR A 84 6.50 -24.51 6.40
CA THR A 84 5.10 -24.50 5.97
C THR A 84 5.05 -24.30 4.45
N PHE A 85 4.46 -25.26 3.75
CA PHE A 85 4.34 -25.21 2.29
C PHE A 85 3.04 -24.50 1.90
N LYS A 86 3.08 -23.18 1.84
CA LYS A 86 1.96 -22.36 1.36
C LYS A 86 2.01 -22.18 -0.15
N HIS A 87 0.85 -22.09 -0.78
CA HIS A 87 0.73 -21.59 -2.14
C HIS A 87 0.87 -20.07 -2.14
N MET A 88 1.40 -19.50 -3.23
CA MET A 88 1.48 -18.06 -3.39
C MET A 88 0.12 -17.39 -3.20
N LYS A 89 -0.93 -18.02 -3.74
CA LYS A 89 -2.32 -17.58 -3.59
C LYS A 89 -2.80 -17.45 -2.14
N ASP A 90 -2.27 -18.25 -1.23
CA ASP A 90 -2.67 -18.30 0.18
C ASP A 90 -1.76 -17.49 1.10
N ASP A 91 -0.75 -16.84 0.53
CA ASP A 91 0.24 -16.07 1.28
C ASP A 91 0.21 -14.56 0.90
N ILE A 92 -0.88 -14.11 0.30
CA ILE A 92 -1.08 -12.69 -0.01
C ILE A 92 -1.42 -11.95 1.28
N GLN A 93 -0.70 -10.87 1.54
CA GLN A 93 -0.80 -10.04 2.74
C GLN A 93 -1.10 -8.61 2.37
N VAL A 94 -1.92 -7.95 3.20
CA VAL A 94 -2.24 -6.53 3.10
C VAL A 94 -1.72 -5.85 4.36
N SER A 95 -0.87 -4.85 4.23
CA SER A 95 -0.34 -4.10 5.38
C SER A 95 -1.38 -3.14 5.96
N GLY A 96 -1.09 -2.61 7.15
CA GLY A 96 -1.78 -1.40 7.62
C GLY A 96 -1.38 -0.18 6.80
N VAL A 97 -2.11 0.92 7.01
CA VAL A 97 -1.75 2.23 6.43
C VAL A 97 -0.50 2.75 7.13
N ASP A 98 0.52 3.11 6.39
CA ASP A 98 1.75 3.68 6.92
C ASP A 98 1.61 5.19 7.24
N GLN A 99 2.69 5.80 7.73
CA GLN A 99 2.74 7.23 8.07
C GLN A 99 2.53 8.15 6.85
N TYR A 100 2.76 7.64 5.64
CA TYR A 100 2.61 8.38 4.38
C TYR A 100 1.24 8.16 3.73
N GLY A 101 0.42 7.26 4.27
CA GLY A 101 -0.89 6.93 3.71
C GLY A 101 -0.87 5.80 2.68
N HIS A 102 0.21 5.00 2.64
CA HIS A 102 0.31 3.86 1.74
C HIS A 102 -0.15 2.57 2.42
N VAL A 103 -0.72 1.68 1.61
CA VAL A 103 -0.98 0.28 1.96
C VAL A 103 -0.20 -0.59 0.98
N ASN A 104 0.56 -1.54 1.51
CA ASN A 104 1.28 -2.50 0.70
C ASN A 104 0.48 -3.80 0.60
N VAL A 105 0.32 -4.28 -0.61
CA VAL A 105 -0.25 -5.59 -0.90
C VAL A 105 0.83 -6.43 -1.58
N GLY A 106 1.08 -7.63 -1.08
CA GLY A 106 2.15 -8.46 -1.60
C GLY A 106 2.12 -9.87 -1.03
N PHE A 107 3.21 -10.60 -1.26
CA PHE A 107 3.37 -11.97 -0.81
C PHE A 107 4.19 -12.05 0.47
N GLY A 108 3.84 -12.98 1.34
CA GLY A 108 4.53 -13.19 2.60
C GLY A 108 5.90 -13.89 2.44
N GLU A 109 6.60 -14.06 3.56
CA GLU A 109 7.98 -14.60 3.61
C GLU A 109 8.11 -16.00 3.01
N ASP A 110 7.06 -16.80 3.05
CA ASP A 110 7.09 -18.16 2.54
C ASP A 110 7.11 -18.24 1.01
N THR A 111 6.62 -17.18 0.31
CA THR A 111 6.37 -17.29 -1.13
C THR A 111 6.95 -16.14 -1.96
N TYR A 112 7.27 -14.97 -1.38
CA TYR A 112 7.71 -13.77 -2.13
C TYR A 112 8.91 -14.03 -3.05
N TRP A 113 9.83 -14.90 -2.66
CA TRP A 113 11.03 -15.22 -3.42
C TRP A 113 10.74 -15.94 -4.75
N ARG A 114 9.54 -16.56 -4.88
CA ARG A 114 9.12 -17.26 -6.11
C ARG A 114 8.40 -16.34 -7.10
N VAL A 115 7.87 -15.23 -6.62
CA VAL A 115 7.01 -14.32 -7.39
C VAL A 115 7.68 -13.85 -8.68
N HIS A 116 8.91 -13.38 -8.59
CA HIS A 116 9.66 -12.89 -9.74
C HIS A 116 9.97 -13.97 -10.78
N PHE A 117 10.14 -15.22 -10.37
CA PHE A 117 10.33 -16.34 -11.32
C PHE A 117 9.07 -16.63 -12.12
N VAL A 118 7.90 -16.46 -11.50
CA VAL A 118 6.62 -16.68 -12.17
C VAL A 118 6.27 -15.49 -13.04
N GLU A 119 6.40 -14.28 -12.51
CA GLU A 119 6.07 -13.03 -13.21
C GLU A 119 6.93 -12.83 -14.46
N LEU A 120 8.24 -12.90 -14.29
CA LEU A 120 9.20 -12.61 -15.36
C LEU A 120 9.62 -13.85 -16.17
N GLY A 121 9.32 -15.03 -15.65
CA GLY A 121 9.78 -16.28 -16.23
C GLY A 121 11.24 -16.59 -15.93
N THR A 122 11.70 -17.73 -16.43
CA THR A 122 13.08 -18.21 -16.34
C THR A 122 13.48 -18.84 -17.68
N VAL A 123 14.72 -19.28 -17.81
CA VAL A 123 15.17 -20.04 -19.00
C VAL A 123 14.29 -21.27 -19.30
N ASN A 124 13.71 -21.86 -18.25
CA ASN A 124 12.90 -23.10 -18.34
C ASN A 124 11.39 -22.86 -18.16
N GLN A 125 10.97 -21.63 -17.86
CA GLN A 125 9.57 -21.31 -17.57
C GLN A 125 9.18 -20.01 -18.29
N LYS A 126 8.08 -20.05 -19.05
CA LYS A 126 7.54 -18.88 -19.71
C LYS A 126 7.05 -17.86 -18.66
N ALA A 127 7.26 -16.57 -18.92
CA ALA A 127 6.73 -15.48 -18.12
C ALA A 127 5.20 -15.54 -18.02
N ASN A 128 4.69 -15.27 -16.85
CA ASN A 128 3.26 -15.15 -16.58
C ASN A 128 3.01 -13.88 -15.76
N PRO A 129 2.81 -12.71 -16.40
CA PRO A 129 2.67 -11.41 -15.73
C PRO A 129 1.31 -11.29 -15.05
N PHE A 130 1.13 -12.02 -13.97
CA PHE A 130 -0.14 -12.06 -13.23
C PHE A 130 -0.34 -10.84 -12.32
N ILE A 131 0.73 -10.22 -11.84
CA ILE A 131 0.65 -8.97 -11.05
C ILE A 131 0.19 -7.82 -11.94
N GLU A 132 0.78 -7.68 -13.12
CA GLU A 132 0.39 -6.65 -14.10
C GLU A 132 -1.10 -6.80 -14.46
N ARG A 133 -1.55 -8.02 -14.75
CA ARG A 133 -2.96 -8.28 -15.02
C ARG A 133 -3.87 -7.95 -13.83
N ALA A 134 -3.45 -8.26 -12.62
CA ALA A 134 -4.23 -7.93 -11.42
C ALA A 134 -4.36 -6.42 -11.22
N ILE A 135 -3.30 -5.66 -11.49
CA ILE A 135 -3.32 -4.19 -11.45
C ILE A 135 -4.32 -3.64 -12.46
N ASP A 136 -4.24 -4.09 -13.70
CA ASP A 136 -5.11 -3.60 -14.77
C ASP A 136 -6.58 -3.95 -14.54
N SER A 137 -6.86 -5.19 -14.10
CA SER A 137 -8.23 -5.65 -13.84
C SER A 137 -8.88 -4.98 -12.64
N SER A 138 -8.11 -4.65 -11.59
CA SER A 138 -8.66 -4.05 -10.37
C SER A 138 -8.76 -2.53 -10.40
N ARG A 139 -8.10 -1.87 -11.35
CA ARG A 139 -7.93 -0.41 -11.39
C ARG A 139 -9.26 0.34 -11.30
N GLU A 140 -10.20 0.03 -12.17
CA GLU A 140 -11.48 0.74 -12.26
C GLU A 140 -12.32 0.61 -10.97
N GLU A 141 -12.38 -0.60 -10.42
CA GLU A 141 -13.11 -0.88 -9.19
C GLU A 141 -12.44 -0.20 -7.98
N TYR A 142 -11.10 -0.27 -7.91
CA TYR A 142 -10.30 0.38 -6.88
C TYR A 142 -10.51 1.90 -6.88
N GLU A 143 -10.42 2.56 -8.04
CA GLU A 143 -10.62 4.01 -8.18
C GLU A 143 -12.05 4.42 -7.84
N SER A 144 -13.03 3.64 -8.27
CA SER A 144 -14.45 3.84 -7.94
C SER A 144 -14.69 3.75 -6.43
N LYS A 145 -14.10 2.75 -5.77
CA LYS A 145 -14.20 2.58 -4.31
C LYS A 145 -13.59 3.75 -3.56
N ILE A 146 -12.38 4.18 -3.95
CA ILE A 146 -11.73 5.36 -3.35
C ILE A 146 -12.64 6.58 -3.47
N SER A 147 -13.15 6.86 -4.68
CA SER A 147 -14.02 8.01 -4.93
C SER A 147 -15.29 7.96 -4.10
N SER A 148 -15.90 6.79 -3.98
CA SER A 148 -17.11 6.57 -3.18
C SER A 148 -16.87 6.83 -1.69
N VAL A 149 -15.77 6.33 -1.13
CA VAL A 149 -15.42 6.55 0.28
C VAL A 149 -15.15 8.03 0.56
N ILE A 150 -14.38 8.69 -0.32
CA ILE A 150 -14.09 10.13 -0.17
C ILE A 150 -15.37 10.96 -0.22
N ARG A 151 -16.27 10.70 -1.17
CA ARG A 151 -17.56 11.42 -1.27
C ARG A 151 -18.40 11.22 -0.02
N SER A 152 -18.52 9.99 0.44
CA SER A 152 -19.27 9.66 1.66
C SER A 152 -18.74 10.39 2.89
N GLU A 153 -17.42 10.46 3.07
CA GLU A 153 -16.77 11.13 4.20
C GLU A 153 -16.84 12.66 4.13
N LEU A 154 -16.96 13.21 2.94
CA LEU A 154 -17.15 14.65 2.71
C LEU A 154 -18.61 15.07 2.76
N GLY A 155 -19.56 14.11 2.71
CA GLY A 155 -21.01 14.40 2.68
C GLY A 155 -21.49 14.87 1.30
N LEU A 156 -20.84 14.42 0.22
CA LEU A 156 -21.14 14.78 -1.17
C LEU A 156 -21.91 13.66 -1.88
#